data_7d0cd2f41311ea246d60487e0e0d0b48
#
_entry.id   7d0cd2f41311ea246d60487e0e0d0b48
#
_cell.length_a   1.000
_cell.length_b   1.000
_cell.length_c   1.000
_cell.angle_alpha   90.00
_cell.angle_beta   90.00
_cell.angle_gamma   90.00
#
_symmetry.space_group_name_H-M   'P 1'
#
loop_
_entity.id
_entity.type
_entity.pdbx_description
1 polymer ?
#
loop_
_entity_poly.entity_id
_entity_poly.type
_entity_poly.pdbx_seq_one_letter_code
_entity_poly.pdbx_strand_id
1 'polypeptide(L)'
;MTPMHKQMVIKALKENNTVGMIGDGVNDILALKEADCGIALGSGVSAARSVADVVLKTDDFSVLPSIVNEGRRVVNNIERVASMYLIKTTYSFLLCFLSIGLSHEYPFYPIQLSLISSVCVGIPSFFLALEPNYNKVDKDLEMLYLME
;
A
#
# COMPACT_ATOMS: atom_id res chain seq x y z
N MET A 1 28.93 -2.96 16.69
CA MET A 1 28.07 -1.77 16.73
C MET A 1 27.08 -1.89 17.87
N THR A 2 26.91 -0.85 18.67
CA THR A 2 25.87 -0.88 19.72
C THR A 2 24.48 -0.70 19.08
N PRO A 3 23.39 -1.17 19.72
CA PRO A 3 22.03 -1.00 19.21
C PRO A 3 21.67 0.47 18.89
N MET A 4 22.13 1.40 19.74
CA MET A 4 21.89 2.84 19.54
C MET A 4 22.62 3.39 18.30
N HIS A 5 23.83 2.91 18.00
CA HIS A 5 24.54 3.34 16.80
C HIS A 5 23.81 2.89 15.52
N LYS A 6 23.28 1.66 15.50
CA LYS A 6 22.47 1.17 14.36
C LYS A 6 21.22 2.04 14.15
N GLN A 7 20.52 2.36 15.22
CA GLN A 7 19.33 3.23 15.17
C GLN A 7 19.68 4.63 14.63
N MET A 8 20.79 5.25 15.11
CA MET A 8 21.22 6.56 14.61
C MET A 8 21.52 6.55 13.11
N VAL A 9 22.17 5.48 12.61
CA VAL A 9 22.46 5.33 11.18
C VAL A 9 21.17 5.24 10.37
N ILE A 10 20.22 4.39 10.80
CA ILE A 10 18.92 4.29 10.13
C ILE A 10 18.21 5.64 10.11
N LYS A 11 18.17 6.34 11.24
CA LYS A 11 17.53 7.66 11.34
C LYS A 11 18.15 8.70 10.40
N ALA A 12 19.47 8.74 10.30
CA ALA A 12 20.16 9.62 9.37
C ALA A 12 19.89 9.28 7.89
N LEU A 13 19.79 7.98 7.56
CA LEU A 13 19.45 7.54 6.21
C LEU A 13 18.01 7.87 5.82
N LYS A 14 17.06 7.85 6.76
CA LYS A 14 15.65 8.16 6.54
C LYS A 14 15.39 9.62 6.16
N GLU A 15 16.30 10.55 6.46
CA GLU A 15 16.10 11.96 6.11
C GLU A 15 15.90 12.19 4.60
N ASN A 16 16.48 11.33 3.76
CA ASN A 16 16.43 11.50 2.30
C ASN A 16 16.04 10.21 1.54
N ASN A 17 15.76 9.11 2.25
CA ASN A 17 15.51 7.81 1.62
C ASN A 17 14.49 6.98 2.41
N THR A 18 13.76 6.12 1.72
CA THR A 18 13.00 5.04 2.36
C THR A 18 13.96 3.90 2.70
N VAL A 19 14.03 3.51 3.96
CA VAL A 19 15.05 2.60 4.49
C VAL A 19 14.43 1.29 4.96
N GLY A 20 14.87 0.18 4.35
CA GLY A 20 14.62 -1.17 4.85
C GLY A 20 15.76 -1.63 5.75
N MET A 21 15.45 -2.24 6.89
CA MET A 21 16.43 -2.84 7.81
C MET A 21 16.17 -4.33 7.95
N ILE A 22 17.25 -5.13 7.83
CA ILE A 22 17.19 -6.57 8.06
C ILE A 22 18.01 -6.90 9.31
N GLY A 23 17.41 -7.68 10.23
CA GLY A 23 18.08 -8.06 11.45
C GLY A 23 17.51 -9.35 12.04
N ASP A 24 18.33 -10.04 12.83
CA ASP A 24 18.03 -11.33 13.46
C ASP A 24 18.15 -11.31 14.98
N GLY A 25 18.85 -10.33 15.54
CA GLY A 25 19.25 -10.26 16.93
C GLY A 25 18.50 -9.24 17.78
N VAL A 26 18.64 -9.38 19.09
CA VAL A 26 18.10 -8.42 20.08
C VAL A 26 18.68 -7.02 19.87
N ASN A 27 19.93 -6.93 19.38
CA ASN A 27 20.63 -5.67 19.12
C ASN A 27 20.05 -4.91 17.92
N ASP A 28 19.22 -5.54 17.11
CA ASP A 28 18.64 -4.97 15.90
C ASP A 28 17.22 -4.41 16.11
N ILE A 29 16.61 -4.70 17.25
CA ILE A 29 15.22 -4.33 17.58
C ILE A 29 14.98 -2.82 17.42
N LEU A 30 15.89 -1.99 17.93
CA LEU A 30 15.75 -0.53 17.85
C LEU A 30 15.88 -0.03 16.39
N ALA A 31 16.78 -0.63 15.63
CA ALA A 31 16.98 -0.29 14.22
C ALA A 31 15.83 -0.81 13.34
N LEU A 32 15.29 -1.99 13.63
CA LEU A 32 14.10 -2.55 12.95
C LEU A 32 12.88 -1.66 13.15
N LYS A 33 12.65 -1.18 14.37
CA LYS A 33 11.53 -0.26 14.67
C LYS A 33 11.69 1.13 14.05
N GLU A 34 12.92 1.59 13.87
CA GLU A 34 13.21 2.91 13.31
C GLU A 34 13.11 2.91 11.79
N ALA A 35 13.37 1.79 11.12
CA ALA A 35 13.28 1.65 9.67
C ALA A 35 11.85 1.83 9.17
N ASP A 36 11.68 2.18 7.89
CA ASP A 36 10.38 2.25 7.22
C ASP A 36 9.82 0.86 6.92
N CYS A 37 10.71 -0.15 6.80
CA CYS A 37 10.35 -1.55 6.70
C CYS A 37 11.37 -2.39 7.45
N GLY A 38 10.98 -2.95 8.59
CA GLY A 38 11.78 -3.88 9.38
C GLY A 38 11.57 -5.32 8.90
N ILE A 39 12.65 -6.02 8.56
CA ILE A 39 12.62 -7.41 8.08
C ILE A 39 13.40 -8.28 9.07
N ALA A 40 12.75 -9.27 9.68
CA ALA A 40 13.41 -10.24 10.55
C ALA A 40 13.64 -11.57 9.83
N LEU A 41 14.72 -12.26 10.22
CA LEU A 41 14.96 -13.63 9.77
C LEU A 41 14.14 -14.63 10.60
N GLY A 42 13.73 -15.71 9.97
CA GLY A 42 12.95 -16.77 10.61
C GLY A 42 13.70 -17.47 11.74
N SER A 43 15.00 -17.65 11.60
CA SER A 43 15.92 -18.15 12.62
C SER A 43 16.24 -17.14 13.72
N GLY A 44 15.90 -15.87 13.51
CA GLY A 44 16.15 -14.78 14.46
C GLY A 44 15.37 -14.92 15.77
N VAL A 45 15.77 -14.13 16.77
CA VAL A 45 15.12 -14.13 18.09
C VAL A 45 13.66 -13.72 17.99
N SER A 46 12.83 -14.29 18.86
CA SER A 46 11.37 -14.02 18.88
C SER A 46 11.05 -12.53 19.04
N ALA A 47 11.87 -11.82 19.83
CA ALA A 47 11.71 -10.39 20.04
C ALA A 47 11.93 -9.55 18.74
N ALA A 48 12.90 -9.91 17.90
CA ALA A 48 13.11 -9.26 16.60
C ALA A 48 11.93 -9.54 15.65
N ARG A 49 11.46 -10.81 15.60
CA ARG A 49 10.29 -11.19 14.79
C ARG A 49 9.00 -10.51 15.21
N SER A 50 8.82 -10.21 16.50
CA SER A 50 7.61 -9.55 17.00
C SER A 50 7.53 -8.05 16.68
N VAL A 51 8.65 -7.43 16.34
CA VAL A 51 8.72 -5.98 16.01
C VAL A 51 8.92 -5.70 14.53
N ALA A 52 9.25 -6.72 13.74
CA ALA A 52 9.45 -6.61 12.30
C ALA A 52 8.12 -6.60 11.55
N ASP A 53 8.07 -5.83 10.45
CA ASP A 53 6.91 -5.77 9.54
C ASP A 53 6.83 -7.04 8.67
N VAL A 54 7.97 -7.63 8.34
CA VAL A 54 8.09 -8.83 7.51
C VAL A 54 9.02 -9.84 8.17
N VAL A 55 8.66 -11.14 8.10
CA VAL A 55 9.51 -12.22 8.59
C VAL A 55 9.83 -13.18 7.43
N LEU A 56 11.13 -13.34 7.13
CA LEU A 56 11.62 -14.29 6.13
C LEU A 56 11.74 -15.69 6.73
N LYS A 57 10.82 -16.58 6.41
CA LYS A 57 10.78 -17.94 6.99
C LYS A 57 12.00 -18.81 6.65
N THR A 58 12.57 -18.59 5.47
CA THR A 58 13.65 -19.42 4.91
C THR A 58 15.04 -18.80 5.05
N ASP A 59 15.18 -17.65 5.68
CA ASP A 59 16.45 -16.89 5.83
C ASP A 59 17.17 -16.65 4.49
N ASP A 60 16.43 -16.71 3.37
CA ASP A 60 16.96 -16.55 2.03
C ASP A 60 16.68 -15.12 1.51
N PHE A 61 17.75 -14.37 1.35
CA PHE A 61 17.69 -12.99 0.83
C PHE A 61 17.32 -12.91 -0.65
N SER A 62 17.44 -14.00 -1.41
CA SER A 62 17.05 -14.03 -2.83
C SER A 62 15.56 -13.79 -3.06
N VAL A 63 14.73 -13.93 -2.00
CA VAL A 63 13.29 -13.70 -2.02
C VAL A 63 12.94 -12.19 -1.98
N LEU A 64 13.84 -11.32 -1.52
CA LEU A 64 13.56 -9.89 -1.36
C LEU A 64 13.08 -9.19 -2.65
N PRO A 65 13.70 -9.41 -3.82
CA PRO A 65 13.19 -8.83 -5.07
C PRO A 65 11.76 -9.26 -5.39
N SER A 66 11.40 -10.49 -5.07
CA SER A 66 10.04 -11.01 -5.27
C SER A 66 9.03 -10.33 -4.33
N ILE A 67 9.42 -10.08 -3.08
CA ILE A 67 8.60 -9.35 -2.11
C ILE A 67 8.34 -7.91 -2.58
N VAL A 68 9.39 -7.22 -3.05
CA VAL A 68 9.26 -5.86 -3.59
C VAL A 68 8.36 -5.84 -4.82
N ASN A 69 8.49 -6.80 -5.73
CA ASN A 69 7.64 -6.89 -6.90
C ASN A 69 6.18 -7.16 -6.54
N GLU A 70 5.93 -8.04 -5.56
CA GLU A 70 4.58 -8.29 -5.05
C GLU A 70 3.98 -7.04 -4.40
N GLY A 71 4.76 -6.30 -3.61
CA GLY A 71 4.35 -5.01 -3.07
C GLY A 71 3.96 -4.02 -4.17
N ARG A 72 4.76 -3.89 -5.22
CA ARG A 72 4.44 -3.04 -6.39
C ARG A 72 3.15 -3.48 -7.08
N ARG A 73 2.95 -4.78 -7.28
CA ARG A 73 1.73 -5.33 -7.86
C ARG A 73 0.51 -4.91 -7.05
N VAL A 74 0.57 -5.09 -5.74
CA VAL A 74 -0.55 -4.77 -4.84
C VAL A 74 -0.87 -3.27 -4.88
N VAL A 75 0.13 -2.41 -4.74
CA VAL A 75 -0.06 -0.95 -4.75
C VAL A 75 -0.65 -0.48 -6.08
N ASN A 76 -0.07 -0.89 -7.22
CA ASN A 76 -0.56 -0.51 -8.55
C ASN A 76 -2.00 -0.99 -8.81
N ASN A 77 -2.35 -2.18 -8.33
CA ASN A 77 -3.70 -2.71 -8.49
C ASN A 77 -4.71 -1.97 -7.59
N ILE A 78 -4.34 -1.65 -6.35
CA ILE A 78 -5.16 -0.83 -5.45
C ILE A 78 -5.41 0.54 -6.06
N GLU A 79 -4.39 1.19 -6.60
CA GLU A 79 -4.50 2.50 -7.25
C GLU A 79 -5.50 2.49 -8.40
N ARG A 80 -5.41 1.50 -9.29
CA ARG A 80 -6.35 1.35 -10.40
C ARG A 80 -7.78 1.15 -9.93
N VAL A 81 -7.98 0.29 -8.94
CA VAL A 81 -9.30 0.05 -8.35
C VAL A 81 -9.83 1.31 -7.66
N ALA A 82 -9.01 2.00 -6.89
CA ALA A 82 -9.37 3.26 -6.23
C ALA A 82 -9.79 4.33 -7.26
N SER A 83 -9.06 4.46 -8.37
CA SER A 83 -9.40 5.39 -9.46
C SER A 83 -10.80 5.12 -10.04
N MET A 84 -11.16 3.85 -10.24
CA MET A 84 -12.51 3.48 -10.71
C MET A 84 -13.60 3.91 -9.71
N TYR A 85 -13.37 3.69 -8.40
CA TYR A 85 -14.30 4.14 -7.36
C TYR A 85 -14.41 5.66 -7.30
N LEU A 86 -13.30 6.39 -7.41
CA LEU A 86 -13.29 7.85 -7.42
C LEU A 86 -14.04 8.42 -8.62
N ILE A 87 -13.82 7.90 -9.82
CA ILE A 87 -14.56 8.29 -11.03
C ILE A 87 -16.06 8.09 -10.82
N LYS A 88 -16.46 6.91 -10.31
CA LYS A 88 -17.87 6.63 -10.02
C LYS A 88 -18.45 7.63 -9.03
N THR A 89 -17.78 7.91 -7.94
CA THR A 89 -18.25 8.83 -6.91
C THR A 89 -18.37 10.25 -7.48
N THR A 90 -17.37 10.70 -8.23
CA THR A 90 -17.35 12.02 -8.84
C THR A 90 -18.53 12.23 -9.79
N TYR A 91 -18.77 11.30 -10.73
CA TYR A 91 -19.90 11.48 -11.63
C TYR A 91 -21.24 11.41 -10.91
N SER A 92 -21.39 10.60 -9.85
CA SER A 92 -22.62 10.54 -9.05
C SER A 92 -22.90 11.87 -8.35
N PHE A 93 -21.86 12.52 -7.81
CA PHE A 93 -21.97 13.86 -7.23
C PHE A 93 -22.38 14.90 -8.28
N LEU A 94 -21.73 14.91 -9.44
CA LEU A 94 -22.05 15.84 -10.52
C LEU A 94 -23.50 15.68 -10.99
N LEU A 95 -23.98 14.45 -11.14
CA LEU A 95 -25.39 14.19 -11.50
C LEU A 95 -26.35 14.67 -10.42
N CYS A 96 -26.03 14.48 -9.15
CA CYS A 96 -26.84 14.96 -8.04
C CYS A 96 -26.97 16.49 -8.07
N PHE A 97 -25.86 17.20 -8.19
CA PHE A 97 -25.86 18.66 -8.27
C PHE A 97 -26.62 19.16 -9.50
N LEU A 98 -26.45 18.50 -10.65
CA LEU A 98 -27.15 18.86 -11.87
C LEU A 98 -28.66 18.67 -11.74
N SER A 99 -29.11 17.58 -11.15
CA SER A 99 -30.55 17.30 -10.90
C SER A 99 -31.16 18.35 -10.00
N ILE A 100 -30.46 18.76 -8.93
CA ILE A 100 -30.90 19.82 -8.03
C ILE A 100 -30.98 21.17 -8.77
N GLY A 101 -29.92 21.53 -9.53
CA GLY A 101 -29.83 22.81 -10.24
C GLY A 101 -30.88 22.97 -11.35
N LEU A 102 -31.25 21.89 -12.02
CA LEU A 102 -32.27 21.87 -13.07
C LEU A 102 -33.70 21.58 -12.54
N SER A 103 -33.84 21.36 -11.24
CA SER A 103 -35.13 20.96 -10.60
C SER A 103 -35.75 19.70 -11.23
N HIS A 104 -34.90 18.80 -11.70
CA HIS A 104 -35.31 17.50 -12.24
C HIS A 104 -35.07 16.39 -11.23
N GLU A 105 -35.86 15.32 -11.34
CA GLU A 105 -35.68 14.12 -10.52
C GLU A 105 -34.34 13.46 -10.88
N TYR A 106 -33.74 12.78 -9.90
CA TYR A 106 -32.48 12.06 -10.10
C TYR A 106 -32.68 10.93 -11.12
N PRO A 107 -31.83 10.84 -12.18
CA PRO A 107 -32.11 9.99 -13.35
C PRO A 107 -31.99 8.48 -13.09
N PHE A 108 -31.46 8.06 -11.93
CA PHE A 108 -31.26 6.65 -11.60
C PHE A 108 -31.97 6.24 -10.33
N TYR A 109 -32.62 5.09 -10.36
CA TYR A 109 -33.08 4.42 -9.15
C TYR A 109 -31.92 3.72 -8.41
N PRO A 110 -32.02 3.54 -7.08
CA PRO A 110 -30.96 2.89 -6.28
C PRO A 110 -30.55 1.51 -6.80
N ILE A 111 -31.49 0.72 -7.30
CA ILE A 111 -31.21 -0.61 -7.87
C ILE A 111 -30.36 -0.54 -9.14
N GLN A 112 -30.59 0.48 -9.98
CA GLN A 112 -29.79 0.69 -11.20
C GLN A 112 -28.35 1.10 -10.85
N LEU A 113 -28.18 1.95 -9.83
CA LEU A 113 -26.86 2.33 -9.32
C LEU A 113 -26.10 1.13 -8.76
N SER A 114 -26.79 0.20 -8.10
CA SER A 114 -26.19 -1.04 -7.60
C SER A 114 -25.73 -1.94 -8.75
N LEU A 115 -26.53 -2.10 -9.80
CA LEU A 115 -26.16 -2.85 -10.99
C LEU A 115 -24.96 -2.24 -11.71
N ILE A 116 -25.00 -0.92 -11.94
CA ILE A 116 -23.87 -0.19 -12.56
C ILE A 116 -22.60 -0.38 -11.72
N SER A 117 -22.71 -0.27 -10.39
CA SER A 117 -21.57 -0.47 -9.49
C SER A 117 -21.00 -1.87 -9.58
N SER A 118 -21.83 -2.89 -9.61
CA SER A 118 -21.39 -4.28 -9.67
C SER A 118 -20.71 -4.61 -11.01
N VAL A 119 -21.29 -4.14 -12.12
CA VAL A 119 -20.78 -4.44 -13.46
C VAL A 119 -19.56 -3.58 -13.82
N CYS A 120 -19.63 -2.26 -13.56
CA CYS A 120 -18.58 -1.33 -14.00
C CYS A 120 -17.39 -1.22 -13.02
N VAL A 121 -17.59 -1.54 -11.76
CA VAL A 121 -16.53 -1.45 -10.74
C VAL A 121 -16.24 -2.83 -10.13
N GLY A 122 -17.24 -3.55 -9.65
CA GLY A 122 -17.07 -4.80 -8.93
C GLY A 122 -16.37 -5.88 -9.76
N ILE A 123 -16.88 -6.20 -10.95
CA ILE A 123 -16.30 -7.22 -11.83
C ILE A 123 -14.91 -6.80 -12.33
N PRO A 124 -14.71 -5.61 -12.91
CA PRO A 124 -13.38 -5.21 -13.36
C PRO A 124 -12.35 -5.12 -12.23
N SER A 125 -12.72 -4.65 -11.04
CA SER A 125 -11.79 -4.58 -9.91
C SER A 125 -11.27 -5.94 -9.48
N PHE A 126 -12.11 -6.98 -9.56
CA PHE A 126 -11.68 -8.35 -9.28
C PHE A 126 -10.60 -8.82 -10.27
N PHE A 127 -10.80 -8.59 -11.57
CA PHE A 127 -9.81 -8.96 -12.58
C PHE A 127 -8.53 -8.13 -12.48
N LEU A 128 -8.64 -6.82 -12.21
CA LEU A 128 -7.48 -5.95 -12.00
C LEU A 128 -6.65 -6.37 -10.79
N ALA A 129 -7.29 -6.85 -9.71
CA ALA A 129 -6.57 -7.35 -8.54
C ALA A 129 -5.69 -8.58 -8.84
N LEU A 130 -6.02 -9.34 -9.87
CA LEU A 130 -5.25 -10.52 -10.31
C LEU A 130 -4.14 -10.18 -11.33
N GLU A 131 -4.17 -8.99 -11.92
CA GLU A 131 -3.23 -8.60 -12.96
C GLU A 131 -1.80 -8.44 -12.41
N PRO A 132 -0.77 -9.06 -13.04
CA PRO A 132 0.62 -8.85 -12.66
C PRO A 132 1.10 -7.48 -13.16
N ASN A 133 1.20 -6.50 -12.27
CA ASN A 133 1.72 -5.17 -12.57
C ASN A 133 2.88 -4.83 -11.64
N TYR A 134 4.09 -4.95 -12.15
CA TYR A 134 5.34 -4.73 -11.40
C TYR A 134 6.01 -3.37 -11.72
N ASN A 135 5.30 -2.44 -12.35
CA ASN A 135 5.82 -1.12 -12.64
C ASN A 135 6.25 -0.42 -11.36
N LYS A 136 7.23 0.47 -11.46
CA LYS A 136 7.59 1.33 -10.33
C LYS A 136 6.38 2.16 -9.95
N VAL A 137 6.07 2.19 -8.67
CA VAL A 137 5.04 3.07 -8.10
C VAL A 137 5.50 4.51 -8.28
N ASP A 138 4.63 5.37 -8.78
CA ASP A 138 4.96 6.77 -9.03
C ASP A 138 5.04 7.52 -7.68
N LYS A 139 6.12 8.30 -7.48
CA LYS A 139 6.34 9.01 -6.22
C LYS A 139 5.30 10.10 -5.93
N ASP A 140 4.59 10.58 -6.95
CA ASP A 140 3.57 11.61 -6.79
C ASP A 140 2.36 11.13 -5.96
N LEU A 141 2.16 9.81 -5.86
CA LEU A 141 1.13 9.21 -5.02
C LEU A 141 1.55 9.06 -3.55
N GLU A 142 2.85 8.95 -3.26
CA GLU A 142 3.32 8.95 -1.87
C GLU A 142 2.93 10.23 -1.13
N MET A 143 2.83 11.37 -1.82
CA MET A 143 2.38 12.62 -1.20
C MET A 143 0.90 12.62 -0.80
N LEU A 144 0.05 11.81 -1.44
CA LEU A 144 -1.36 11.73 -1.10
C LEU A 144 -1.61 10.94 0.20
N TYR A 145 -0.74 9.96 0.50
CA TYR A 145 -0.80 9.18 1.76
C TYR A 145 -0.13 9.87 2.95
N LEU A 146 0.69 10.90 2.71
CA LEU A 146 1.36 11.66 3.77
C LEU A 146 0.53 12.86 4.28
N MET A 147 -0.65 13.11 3.71
CA MET A 147 -1.56 14.20 4.09
C MET A 147 -2.70 13.75 5.01
N GLU A 148 -2.74 12.51 5.47
CA GLU A 148 -3.59 12.01 6.55
C GLU A 148 -2.79 11.87 7.86
#